data_ebdb96455654e16fa943aee169a825d5
#
_entry.id   ebdb96455654e16fa943aee169a825d5
#
_cell.length_a   1.000
_cell.length_b   1.000
_cell.length_c   1.000
_cell.angle_alpha   90.00
_cell.angle_beta   90.00
_cell.angle_gamma   90.00
#
_symmetry.space_group_name_H-M   'P 1'
#
loop_
_entity.id
_entity.type
_entity.pdbx_description
1 polymer ?
#
loop_
_entity_poly.entity_id
_entity_poly.type
_entity_poly.pdbx_seq_one_letter_code
_entity_poly.pdbx_strand_id
1 'polypeptide(L)'
;MTDKAPIRIFVTHLFAKHADYLRVFEYLESVENFAYLNTSAPDNVAAGGLEGLKEELRRQIREAEIVVVPLSIYTENKDLVTFQLDFAGAAKKPVMAIKAFGDTLMLKRDLMTRFGETVDWNERSMVDAIRRLARHEDTARWEVIEFTLD
;
A
#
# COMPACT_ATOMS: atom_id res chain seq x y z
N MET A 1 23.59 -3.27 16.33
CA MET A 1 22.38 -3.53 15.58
C MET A 1 21.29 -2.51 15.92
N THR A 2 20.71 -1.95 14.95
CA THR A 2 19.75 -0.90 15.15
C THR A 2 18.34 -1.48 15.18
N ASP A 3 17.64 -1.23 16.26
CA ASP A 3 16.24 -1.60 16.33
C ASP A 3 15.43 -0.52 15.65
N LYS A 4 15.06 -0.77 14.41
CA LYS A 4 14.23 0.17 13.70
C LYS A 4 12.81 0.04 14.18
N ALA A 5 12.15 1.16 14.32
CA ALA A 5 10.73 1.15 14.65
C ALA A 5 9.96 0.43 13.53
N PRO A 6 8.86 -0.26 13.87
CA PRO A 6 8.04 -0.91 12.84
C PRO A 6 7.57 0.11 11.81
N ILE A 7 7.52 -0.32 10.55
CA ILE A 7 7.04 0.54 9.48
C ILE A 7 5.51 0.63 9.58
N ARG A 8 4.99 1.84 9.60
CA ARG A 8 3.56 2.06 9.70
C ARG A 8 2.93 2.03 8.31
N ILE A 9 2.02 1.09 8.11
CA ILE A 9 1.44 0.80 6.80
C ILE A 9 -0.07 1.02 6.84
N PHE A 10 -0.58 1.75 5.85
CA PHE A 10 -2.01 1.86 5.60
C PHE A 10 -2.34 1.08 4.32
N VAL A 11 -3.29 0.16 4.41
CA VAL A 11 -3.79 -0.55 3.23
C VAL A 11 -5.16 0.03 2.90
N THR A 12 -5.37 0.44 1.63
CA THR A 12 -6.65 1.01 1.22
C THR A 12 -7.78 0.04 1.50
N HIS A 13 -8.92 0.56 1.91
CA HIS A 13 -10.07 -0.27 2.21
C HIS A 13 -11.37 0.48 1.96
N LEU A 14 -12.46 -0.27 1.98
CA LEU A 14 -13.79 0.26 1.72
C LEU A 14 -14.67 0.11 2.96
N PHE A 15 -14.06 0.16 4.16
CA PHE A 15 -14.73 -0.08 5.44
C PHE A 15 -15.31 -1.49 5.50
N ALA A 16 -14.66 -2.43 4.87
CA ALA A 16 -14.99 -3.85 4.91
C ALA A 16 -13.68 -4.62 4.80
N LYS A 17 -13.68 -5.84 5.34
CA LYS A 17 -12.48 -6.68 5.28
C LYS A 17 -12.48 -7.48 3.99
N HIS A 18 -12.03 -6.84 2.94
CA HIS A 18 -11.86 -7.47 1.64
C HIS A 18 -10.80 -8.57 1.72
N ALA A 19 -10.99 -9.65 0.95
CA ALA A 19 -10.03 -10.77 0.99
C ALA A 19 -8.61 -10.31 0.68
N ASP A 20 -8.44 -9.42 -0.28
CA ASP A 20 -7.09 -8.96 -0.64
C ASP A 20 -6.53 -7.98 0.39
N TYR A 21 -7.39 -7.26 1.11
CA TYR A 21 -6.94 -6.47 2.23
C TYR A 21 -6.28 -7.38 3.29
N LEU A 22 -6.95 -8.46 3.64
CA LEU A 22 -6.41 -9.39 4.63
C LEU A 22 -5.17 -10.10 4.11
N ARG A 23 -5.16 -10.41 2.81
CA ARG A 23 -4.06 -11.14 2.18
C ARG A 23 -2.75 -10.33 2.23
N VAL A 24 -2.83 -9.01 2.17
CA VAL A 24 -1.62 -8.19 2.29
C VAL A 24 -0.89 -8.55 3.58
N PHE A 25 -1.62 -8.61 4.69
CA PHE A 25 -0.98 -8.86 5.98
C PHE A 25 -0.50 -10.29 6.12
N GLU A 26 -1.21 -11.24 5.51
CA GLU A 26 -0.71 -12.62 5.48
C GLU A 26 0.64 -12.71 4.80
N TYR A 27 0.80 -12.01 3.69
CA TYR A 27 2.07 -12.01 2.96
C TYR A 27 3.16 -11.30 3.75
N LEU A 28 2.84 -10.16 4.36
CA LEU A 28 3.85 -9.44 5.14
C LEU A 28 4.33 -10.25 6.34
N GLU A 29 3.42 -10.98 6.97
CA GLU A 29 3.78 -11.76 8.15
C GLU A 29 4.58 -13.00 7.80
N SER A 30 4.57 -13.41 6.55
CA SER A 30 5.37 -14.56 6.14
C SER A 30 6.86 -14.23 5.98
N VAL A 31 7.24 -12.95 6.01
CA VAL A 31 8.63 -12.55 5.85
C VAL A 31 9.27 -12.39 7.23
N GLU A 32 10.36 -13.11 7.46
CA GLU A 32 11.07 -12.98 8.72
C GLU A 32 11.78 -11.63 8.79
N ASN A 33 11.89 -11.13 9.99
CA ASN A 33 12.61 -9.88 10.27
C ASN A 33 11.98 -8.65 9.62
N PHE A 34 10.67 -8.69 9.42
CA PHE A 34 9.94 -7.52 8.94
C PHE A 34 8.90 -7.14 9.98
N ALA A 35 9.12 -6.00 10.62
CA ALA A 35 8.19 -5.49 11.64
C ALA A 35 7.38 -4.35 11.04
N TYR A 36 6.07 -4.39 11.25
CA TYR A 36 5.19 -3.34 10.75
C TYR A 36 4.05 -3.10 11.74
N LEU A 37 3.42 -1.95 11.60
CA LEU A 37 2.18 -1.62 12.29
C LEU A 37 1.13 -1.27 11.25
N ASN A 38 -0.06 -1.80 11.42
CA ASN A 38 -1.17 -1.52 10.50
C ASN A 38 -1.94 -0.31 11.02
N THR A 39 -1.92 0.80 10.28
CA THR A 39 -2.70 1.98 10.67
C THR A 39 -4.09 1.97 10.07
N SER A 40 -4.38 1.06 9.13
CA SER A 40 -5.71 0.96 8.55
C SER A 40 -6.65 0.26 9.51
N ALA A 41 -7.90 0.68 9.52
CA ALA A 41 -8.91 0.13 10.42
C ALA A 41 -10.26 0.14 9.73
N PRO A 42 -10.54 -0.87 8.87
CA PRO A 42 -11.82 -0.91 8.16
C PRO A 42 -13.03 -1.02 9.09
N ASP A 43 -12.82 -1.56 10.29
CA ASP A 43 -13.92 -1.68 11.26
C ASP A 43 -14.29 -0.36 11.92
N ASN A 44 -13.45 0.65 11.80
CA ASN A 44 -13.70 1.93 12.47
C ASN A 44 -14.57 2.81 11.57
N VAL A 45 -15.84 2.50 11.51
CA VAL A 45 -16.81 3.19 10.67
C VAL A 45 -17.30 4.43 11.42
N ALA A 46 -16.82 5.60 10.99
CA ALA A 46 -17.16 6.85 11.66
C ALA A 46 -18.57 7.29 11.31
N ALA A 47 -19.20 8.01 12.24
CA ALA A 47 -20.48 8.64 11.98
C ALA A 47 -20.30 9.85 11.08
N GLY A 48 -21.41 10.33 10.53
CA GLY A 48 -21.37 11.55 9.71
C GLY A 48 -21.39 11.29 8.22
N GLY A 49 -21.82 10.11 7.79
CA GLY A 49 -21.96 9.79 6.39
C GLY A 49 -20.62 9.76 5.67
N LEU A 50 -20.63 10.05 4.38
CA LEU A 50 -19.44 9.97 3.56
C LEU A 50 -18.31 10.88 4.07
N GLU A 51 -18.66 12.08 4.53
CA GLU A 51 -17.64 13.01 5.02
C GLU A 51 -16.97 12.47 6.29
N GLY A 52 -17.76 11.84 7.17
CA GLY A 52 -17.18 11.22 8.35
C GLY A 52 -16.25 10.07 7.99
N LEU A 53 -16.62 9.27 7.00
CA LEU A 53 -15.76 8.17 6.54
C LEU A 53 -14.48 8.72 5.94
N LYS A 54 -14.58 9.78 5.14
CA LYS A 54 -13.38 10.39 4.55
C LYS A 54 -12.45 10.97 5.61
N GLU A 55 -13.00 11.59 6.63
CA GLU A 55 -12.16 12.14 7.70
C GLU A 55 -11.44 11.03 8.46
N GLU A 56 -12.12 9.90 8.67
CA GLU A 56 -11.48 8.77 9.33
C GLU A 56 -10.37 8.19 8.44
N LEU A 57 -10.57 8.13 7.13
CA LEU A 57 -9.52 7.68 6.23
C LEU A 57 -8.30 8.60 6.28
N ARG A 58 -8.55 9.92 6.31
CA ARG A 58 -7.44 10.87 6.44
C ARG A 58 -6.64 10.62 7.70
N ARG A 59 -7.32 10.36 8.81
CA ARG A 59 -6.64 10.12 10.07
C ARG A 59 -5.77 8.88 9.97
N GLN A 60 -6.30 7.80 9.41
CA GLN A 60 -5.55 6.55 9.29
C GLN A 60 -4.34 6.71 8.37
N ILE A 61 -4.50 7.44 7.27
CA ILE A 61 -3.41 7.64 6.31
C ILE A 61 -2.33 8.53 6.91
N ARG A 62 -2.71 9.57 7.67
CA ARG A 62 -1.71 10.45 8.29
C ARG A 62 -0.74 9.69 9.18
N GLU A 63 -1.19 8.64 9.82
CA GLU A 63 -0.36 7.88 10.74
C GLU A 63 0.59 6.93 10.01
N ALA A 64 0.39 6.71 8.72
CA ALA A 64 1.18 5.75 7.96
C ALA A 64 2.41 6.39 7.35
N GLU A 65 3.40 5.56 7.05
CA GLU A 65 4.57 5.96 6.28
C GLU A 65 4.43 5.59 4.82
N ILE A 66 3.53 4.65 4.51
CA ILE A 66 3.31 4.19 3.15
C ILE A 66 1.86 3.75 3.01
N VAL A 67 1.31 3.95 1.83
CA VAL A 67 -0.03 3.50 1.48
C VAL A 67 0.10 2.35 0.49
N VAL A 68 -0.56 1.23 0.77
CA VAL A 68 -0.56 0.05 -0.08
C VAL A 68 -1.94 -0.10 -0.69
N VAL A 69 -2.01 -0.25 -2.01
CA VAL A 69 -3.28 -0.37 -2.70
C VAL A 69 -3.35 -1.64 -3.53
N PRO A 70 -4.07 -2.67 -3.05
CA PRO A 70 -4.40 -3.80 -3.91
C PRO A 70 -5.33 -3.33 -5.02
N LEU A 71 -4.95 -3.57 -6.27
CA LEU A 71 -5.72 -3.04 -7.39
C LEU A 71 -7.10 -3.66 -7.51
N SER A 72 -7.31 -4.86 -6.95
CA SER A 72 -8.64 -5.45 -6.90
C SER A 72 -9.61 -4.61 -6.06
N ILE A 73 -9.11 -4.00 -5.00
CA ILE A 73 -9.95 -3.12 -4.16
C ILE A 73 -10.28 -1.83 -4.91
N TYR A 74 -9.30 -1.31 -5.64
CA TYR A 74 -9.53 -0.12 -6.46
C TYR A 74 -10.67 -0.35 -7.45
N THR A 75 -10.75 -1.52 -8.08
CA THR A 75 -11.78 -1.76 -9.08
C THR A 75 -13.17 -1.87 -8.47
N GLU A 76 -13.28 -2.15 -7.19
CA GLU A 76 -14.60 -2.27 -6.54
C GLU A 76 -15.22 -0.91 -6.23
N ASN A 77 -14.41 0.07 -5.92
CA ASN A 77 -14.92 1.42 -5.67
C ASN A 77 -13.82 2.43 -6.01
N LYS A 78 -13.77 2.79 -7.28
CA LYS A 78 -12.71 3.65 -7.78
C LYS A 78 -12.72 5.01 -7.11
N ASP A 79 -13.90 5.56 -6.85
CA ASP A 79 -14.00 6.89 -6.28
C ASP A 79 -13.44 6.95 -4.87
N LEU A 80 -13.80 5.97 -4.05
CA LEU A 80 -13.33 5.97 -2.66
C LEU A 80 -11.84 5.69 -2.58
N VAL A 81 -11.33 4.78 -3.40
CA VAL A 81 -9.89 4.50 -3.40
C VAL A 81 -9.12 5.69 -3.98
N THR A 82 -9.66 6.34 -5.04
CA THR A 82 -9.02 7.53 -5.59
C THR A 82 -8.91 8.62 -4.53
N PHE A 83 -9.94 8.78 -3.70
CA PHE A 83 -9.86 9.72 -2.60
C PHE A 83 -8.67 9.40 -1.67
N GLN A 84 -8.50 8.13 -1.36
CA GLN A 84 -7.39 7.71 -0.49
C GLN A 84 -6.04 8.00 -1.14
N LEU A 85 -5.93 7.75 -2.44
CA LEU A 85 -4.70 8.04 -3.18
C LEU A 85 -4.44 9.54 -3.26
N ASP A 86 -5.49 10.33 -3.50
CA ASP A 86 -5.35 11.78 -3.56
C ASP A 86 -4.85 12.34 -2.23
N PHE A 87 -5.40 11.85 -1.14
CA PHE A 87 -4.96 12.32 0.17
C PHE A 87 -3.53 11.88 0.45
N ALA A 88 -3.19 10.64 0.08
CA ALA A 88 -1.82 10.15 0.27
C ALA A 88 -0.84 11.05 -0.48
N GLY A 89 -1.17 11.42 -1.72
CA GLY A 89 -0.31 12.32 -2.49
C GLY A 89 -0.18 13.69 -1.86
N ALA A 90 -1.29 14.25 -1.38
CA ALA A 90 -1.27 15.56 -0.72
C ALA A 90 -0.46 15.51 0.57
N ALA A 91 -0.48 14.39 1.28
CA ALA A 91 0.28 14.20 2.51
C ALA A 91 1.70 13.70 2.26
N LYS A 92 2.08 13.56 0.99
CA LYS A 92 3.41 13.11 0.57
C LYS A 92 3.76 11.73 1.09
N LYS A 93 2.77 10.85 1.11
CA LYS A 93 2.98 9.46 1.47
C LYS A 93 3.25 8.66 0.20
N PRO A 94 4.31 7.84 0.16
CA PRO A 94 4.53 6.99 -1.01
C PRO A 94 3.43 5.93 -1.13
N VAL A 95 3.19 5.46 -2.34
CA VAL A 95 2.14 4.48 -2.61
C VAL A 95 2.72 3.29 -3.35
N MET A 96 2.43 2.10 -2.85
CA MET A 96 2.78 0.85 -3.52
C MET A 96 1.49 0.16 -3.97
N ALA A 97 1.40 -0.15 -5.26
CA ALA A 97 0.26 -0.89 -5.79
C ALA A 97 0.60 -2.37 -5.89
N ILE A 98 -0.40 -3.22 -5.66
CA ILE A 98 -0.25 -4.67 -5.84
C ILE A 98 -1.19 -5.09 -6.96
N LYS A 99 -0.66 -5.77 -7.97
CA LYS A 99 -1.42 -6.18 -9.13
C LYS A 99 -2.53 -7.15 -8.74
N ALA A 100 -3.64 -7.12 -9.49
CA ALA A 100 -4.71 -8.06 -9.26
C ALA A 100 -4.29 -9.45 -9.73
N PHE A 101 -4.77 -10.47 -9.02
CA PHE A 101 -4.47 -11.85 -9.39
C PHE A 101 -5.04 -12.19 -10.76
N GLY A 102 -4.17 -12.76 -11.60
CA GLY A 102 -4.60 -13.33 -12.86
C GLY A 102 -5.31 -12.36 -13.80
N ASP A 103 -5.10 -11.07 -13.60
CA ASP A 103 -5.85 -10.08 -14.32
C ASP A 103 -4.95 -9.21 -15.17
N THR A 104 -5.46 -8.87 -16.35
CA THR A 104 -4.79 -7.93 -17.24
C THR A 104 -5.48 -6.59 -17.14
N LEU A 105 -5.53 -6.07 -15.94
CA LEU A 105 -6.20 -4.82 -15.68
C LEU A 105 -5.54 -3.68 -16.43
N MET A 106 -6.30 -3.03 -17.30
CA MET A 106 -5.82 -1.86 -18.02
C MET A 106 -6.05 -0.63 -17.19
N LEU A 107 -4.98 -0.06 -16.69
CA LEU A 107 -5.06 1.14 -15.86
C LEU A 107 -4.76 2.36 -16.71
N LYS A 108 -5.41 3.46 -16.37
CA LYS A 108 -5.10 4.73 -17.01
C LYS A 108 -3.71 5.16 -16.60
N ARG A 109 -3.01 5.79 -17.53
CA ARG A 109 -1.65 6.26 -17.28
C ARG A 109 -1.61 7.20 -16.07
N ASP A 110 -2.60 8.08 -15.95
CA ASP A 110 -2.65 9.03 -14.84
C ASP A 110 -2.67 8.33 -13.49
N LEU A 111 -3.39 7.21 -13.40
CA LEU A 111 -3.42 6.44 -12.16
C LEU A 111 -2.07 5.82 -11.88
N MET A 112 -1.44 5.27 -12.90
CA MET A 112 -0.15 4.59 -12.72
C MET A 112 0.94 5.54 -12.24
N THR A 113 0.86 6.82 -12.61
CA THR A 113 1.87 7.78 -12.16
C THR A 113 1.77 8.09 -10.67
N ARG A 114 0.68 7.70 -10.03
CA ARG A 114 0.52 7.92 -8.58
C ARG A 114 1.24 6.86 -7.76
N PHE A 115 1.65 5.77 -8.39
CA PHE A 115 2.30 4.67 -7.66
C PHE A 115 3.80 4.84 -7.70
N GLY A 116 4.43 4.75 -6.54
CA GLY A 116 5.90 4.71 -6.50
C GLY A 116 6.43 3.42 -7.07
N GLU A 117 5.77 2.30 -6.75
CA GLU A 117 6.11 1.00 -7.31
C GLU A 117 4.84 0.18 -7.43
N THR A 118 4.84 -0.75 -8.40
CA THR A 118 3.78 -1.72 -8.56
C THR A 118 4.40 -3.10 -8.49
N VAL A 119 3.88 -3.96 -7.64
CA VAL A 119 4.46 -5.28 -7.40
C VAL A 119 3.42 -6.37 -7.61
N ASP A 120 3.92 -7.58 -7.82
CA ASP A 120 3.07 -8.77 -7.84
C ASP A 120 2.79 -9.23 -6.42
N TRP A 121 1.89 -10.20 -6.28
CA TRP A 121 1.66 -10.86 -5.00
C TRP A 121 2.85 -11.76 -4.70
N ASN A 122 3.86 -11.17 -4.13
CA ASN A 122 5.09 -11.84 -3.74
C ASN A 122 5.59 -11.17 -2.47
N GLU A 123 5.71 -11.94 -1.40
CA GLU A 123 6.01 -11.37 -0.09
C GLU A 123 7.34 -10.62 -0.07
N ARG A 124 8.36 -11.15 -0.74
CA ARG A 124 9.65 -10.48 -0.74
C ARG A 124 9.62 -9.19 -1.56
N SER A 125 8.99 -9.24 -2.72
CA SER A 125 8.85 -8.02 -3.55
C SER A 125 8.08 -6.94 -2.81
N MET A 126 7.04 -7.34 -2.08
CA MET A 126 6.22 -6.40 -1.32
C MET A 126 7.04 -5.76 -0.21
N VAL A 127 7.74 -6.57 0.58
CA VAL A 127 8.52 -6.04 1.70
C VAL A 127 9.66 -5.17 1.21
N ASP A 128 10.37 -5.59 0.17
CA ASP A 128 11.48 -4.80 -0.36
C ASP A 128 11.01 -3.45 -0.89
N ALA A 129 9.88 -3.43 -1.60
CA ALA A 129 9.32 -2.17 -2.11
C ALA A 129 8.87 -1.27 -0.95
N ILE A 130 8.27 -1.85 0.08
CA ILE A 130 7.86 -1.07 1.25
C ILE A 130 9.07 -0.41 1.90
N ARG A 131 10.16 -1.15 2.06
CA ARG A 131 11.36 -0.60 2.67
C ARG A 131 11.97 0.53 1.84
N ARG A 132 11.99 0.34 0.51
CA ARG A 132 12.52 1.38 -0.37
C ARG A 132 11.67 2.64 -0.31
N LEU A 133 10.35 2.48 -0.39
CA LEU A 133 9.46 3.62 -0.48
C LEU A 133 9.29 4.32 0.87
N ALA A 134 9.10 3.56 1.94
CA ALA A 134 8.81 4.14 3.26
C ALA A 134 10.05 4.68 3.95
N ARG A 135 11.18 4.01 3.81
CA ARG A 135 12.39 4.33 4.56
C ARG A 135 13.58 4.60 3.68
N HIS A 136 13.39 4.63 2.36
CA HIS A 136 14.48 4.86 1.40
C HIS A 136 15.64 3.89 1.59
N GLU A 137 15.32 2.66 2.00
CA GLU A 137 16.36 1.66 2.20
C GLU A 137 16.85 1.16 0.86
N ASP A 138 18.14 0.85 0.82
CA ASP A 138 18.77 0.37 -0.41
C ASP A 138 18.61 -1.15 -0.50
N THR A 139 17.41 -1.60 -0.83
CA THR A 139 17.15 -3.02 -1.01
C THR A 139 17.46 -3.43 -2.44
N ALA A 140 17.80 -4.69 -2.62
CA ALA A 140 18.25 -5.18 -3.91
C ALA A 140 17.17 -5.07 -4.98
N ARG A 141 17.58 -4.57 -6.13
CA ARG A 141 16.78 -4.59 -7.35
C ARG A 141 17.54 -5.48 -8.32
N TRP A 142 17.26 -6.75 -8.25
CA TRP A 142 18.07 -7.74 -8.93
C TRP A 142 18.17 -7.51 -10.43
N GLU A 143 17.09 -7.07 -11.06
CA GLU A 143 17.10 -6.80 -12.49
C GLU A 143 18.05 -5.67 -12.85
N VAL A 144 18.16 -4.66 -11.97
CA VAL A 144 19.08 -3.54 -12.20
C VAL A 144 20.50 -4.02 -12.05
N ILE A 145 20.76 -4.86 -11.06
CA ILE A 145 22.09 -5.41 -10.84
C ILE A 145 22.54 -6.23 -12.04
N GLU A 146 21.63 -7.02 -12.60
CA GLU A 146 21.96 -7.82 -13.77
C GLU A 146 22.38 -6.96 -14.96
N PHE A 147 21.67 -5.86 -15.16
CA PHE A 147 22.01 -4.96 -16.26
C PHE A 147 23.37 -4.33 -16.09
N THR A 148 23.75 -4.02 -14.87
CA THR A 148 25.04 -3.38 -14.64
C THR A 148 26.20 -4.33 -14.79
N LEU A 149 25.95 -5.62 -14.72
CA LEU A 149 27.00 -6.62 -14.83
C LEU A 149 27.35 -6.96 -16.28
N ASP A 150 26.51 -6.59 -17.20
CA ASP A 150 26.73 -6.90 -18.62
C ASP A 150 27.72 -5.93 -19.29
#